data_586aaa0b1ac08bae0ce34c402af52c58
#
_entry.id   586aaa0b1ac08bae0ce34c402af52c58
#
_cell.length_a   1.000
_cell.length_b   1.000
_cell.length_c   1.000
_cell.angle_alpha   90.00
_cell.angle_beta   90.00
_cell.angle_gamma   90.00
#
_symmetry.space_group_name_H-M   'P 1'
#
loop_
_entity.id
_entity.type
_entity.pdbx_description
1 polymer ?
#
loop_
_entity_poly.entity_id
_entity_poly.type
_entity_poly.pdbx_seq_one_letter_code
_entity_poly.pdbx_strand_id
1 'polypeptide(L)'
;MIKEKIENDFPQPAVAWTTLSILFLAYVSSFVDRQIIGLLVEPIKADFQISDTEVSLLLGLSFAIFYCLVALPIGRLVDTRSRKNIVAVGITLWSFMTALCGLAQNYTQLFLARIGVGVGEATLGPAAYSMLADSFPPKRLGLAMGIFNMGTAIGAGLALIIGGSVISFVTGNNVGNISLFGINFLSGWQWVFVLVGLPGLFVALLTMLIKEPQRIIIQNMNINGNAVVPIPEVKKFFMRNLDFHWPHHAAVSFSNLALVGINSWVSVYFIRIHGWSLSE
;
A
#
# COMPACT_ATOMS: atom_id res chain seq x y z
N MET A 1 24.64 -0.25 32.81
CA MET A 1 24.16 -1.66 32.85
C MET A 1 22.76 -1.84 32.21
N ILE A 2 21.68 -1.19 32.65
CA ILE A 2 20.35 -1.35 31.99
C ILE A 2 20.32 -0.74 30.59
N LYS A 3 20.91 0.42 30.35
CA LYS A 3 21.00 1.06 29.02
C LYS A 3 21.82 0.26 28.00
N GLU A 4 22.94 -0.32 28.43
CA GLU A 4 23.77 -1.16 27.55
C GLU A 4 23.10 -2.49 27.20
N LYS A 5 22.33 -3.07 28.12
CA LYS A 5 21.56 -4.29 27.87
C LYS A 5 20.47 -4.07 26.81
N ILE A 6 19.83 -2.88 26.81
CA ILE A 6 18.80 -2.51 25.82
C ILE A 6 19.42 -2.25 24.44
N GLU A 7 20.64 -1.69 24.35
CA GLU A 7 21.29 -1.47 23.04
C GLU A 7 21.77 -2.78 22.38
N ASN A 8 22.04 -3.82 23.14
CA ASN A 8 22.44 -5.14 22.61
C ASN A 8 21.28 -6.01 22.14
N ASP A 9 20.03 -5.63 22.42
CA ASP A 9 18.83 -6.38 21.99
C ASP A 9 18.40 -6.07 20.55
N PHE A 10 18.94 -5.00 19.94
CA PHE A 10 18.65 -4.64 18.54
C PHE A 10 19.51 -5.40 17.53
N PRO A 11 19.01 -5.70 16.33
CA PRO A 11 19.79 -6.33 15.29
C PRO A 11 20.96 -5.44 14.84
N GLN A 12 21.98 -6.07 14.24
CA GLN A 12 23.12 -5.32 13.66
C GLN A 12 22.61 -4.22 12.71
N PRO A 13 23.26 -3.05 12.68
CA PRO A 13 22.80 -1.91 11.86
C PRO A 13 22.58 -2.28 10.39
N ALA A 14 23.44 -3.10 9.79
CA ALA A 14 23.28 -3.56 8.42
C ALA A 14 21.95 -4.30 8.20
N VAL A 15 21.55 -5.17 9.13
CA VAL A 15 20.29 -5.91 9.08
C VAL A 15 19.08 -4.95 9.22
N ALA A 16 19.17 -4.01 10.16
CA ALA A 16 18.12 -3.02 10.38
C ALA A 16 17.89 -2.13 9.14
N TRP A 17 18.96 -1.62 8.54
CA TRP A 17 18.89 -0.79 7.34
C TRP A 17 18.44 -1.58 6.10
N THR A 18 18.85 -2.84 5.94
CA THR A 18 18.35 -3.72 4.88
C THR A 18 16.85 -3.95 5.04
N THR A 19 16.37 -4.21 6.26
CA THR A 19 14.93 -4.34 6.55
C THR A 19 14.17 -3.07 6.17
N LEU A 20 14.67 -1.90 6.59
CA LEU A 20 14.07 -0.61 6.22
C LEU A 20 14.03 -0.42 4.70
N SER A 21 15.14 -0.70 3.99
CA SER A 21 15.21 -0.50 2.54
C SER A 21 14.20 -1.37 1.79
N ILE A 22 14.05 -2.64 2.18
CA ILE A 22 13.08 -3.54 1.55
C ILE A 22 11.65 -3.10 1.85
N LEU A 23 11.35 -2.76 3.11
CA LEU A 23 10.02 -2.25 3.49
C LEU A 23 9.70 -0.91 2.81
N PHE A 24 10.70 -0.04 2.66
CA PHE A 24 10.56 1.22 1.92
C PHE A 24 10.22 0.98 0.45
N LEU A 25 10.92 0.04 -0.23
CA LEU A 25 10.60 -0.34 -1.61
C LEU A 25 9.18 -0.92 -1.71
N ALA A 26 8.77 -1.74 -0.76
CA ALA A 26 7.40 -2.26 -0.70
C ALA A 26 6.37 -1.13 -0.55
N TYR A 27 6.68 -0.12 0.27
CA TYR A 27 5.80 1.02 0.49
C TYR A 27 5.70 1.94 -0.73
N VAL A 28 6.83 2.19 -1.40
CA VAL A 28 6.86 2.91 -2.69
C VAL A 28 6.01 2.17 -3.73
N SER A 29 6.20 0.85 -3.88
CA SER A 29 5.42 0.02 -4.82
C SER A 29 3.91 0.11 -4.53
N SER A 30 3.51 -0.02 -3.26
CA SER A 30 2.11 0.12 -2.85
C SER A 30 1.50 1.47 -3.26
N PHE A 31 2.25 2.57 -3.10
CA PHE A 31 1.77 3.89 -3.51
C PHE A 31 1.74 4.09 -5.02
N VAL A 32 2.65 3.48 -5.77
CA VAL A 32 2.56 3.44 -7.24
C VAL A 32 1.26 2.76 -7.67
N ASP A 33 0.96 1.57 -7.11
CA ASP A 33 -0.25 0.81 -7.42
C ASP A 33 -1.55 1.56 -7.07
N ARG A 34 -1.54 2.36 -6.00
CA ARG A 34 -2.68 3.20 -5.61
C ARG A 34 -2.93 4.35 -6.56
N GLN A 35 -1.87 5.04 -6.95
CA GLN A 35 -1.98 6.30 -7.70
C GLN A 35 -2.19 6.07 -9.18
N ILE A 36 -1.72 4.95 -9.72
CA ILE A 36 -1.76 4.68 -11.17
C ILE A 36 -3.17 4.73 -11.75
N ILE A 37 -4.18 4.28 -10.99
CA ILE A 37 -5.56 4.27 -11.46
C ILE A 37 -6.12 5.69 -11.68
N GLY A 38 -5.63 6.69 -10.94
CA GLY A 38 -6.01 8.09 -11.11
C GLY A 38 -5.63 8.66 -12.48
N LEU A 39 -4.56 8.15 -13.11
CA LEU A 39 -4.16 8.49 -14.47
C LEU A 39 -5.02 7.79 -15.53
N LEU A 40 -5.68 6.69 -15.17
CA LEU A 40 -6.39 5.81 -16.09
C LEU A 40 -7.91 6.04 -16.08
N VAL A 41 -8.38 7.08 -15.38
CA VAL A 41 -9.82 7.39 -15.23
C VAL A 41 -10.50 7.50 -16.58
N GLU A 42 -9.99 8.34 -17.48
CA GLU A 42 -10.63 8.58 -18.78
C GLU A 42 -10.64 7.34 -19.69
N PRO A 43 -9.53 6.61 -19.86
CA PRO A 43 -9.54 5.36 -20.63
C PRO A 43 -10.50 4.30 -20.06
N ILE A 44 -10.52 4.12 -18.75
CA ILE A 44 -11.42 3.13 -18.09
C ILE A 44 -12.89 3.53 -18.30
N LYS A 45 -13.22 4.84 -18.17
CA LYS A 45 -14.57 5.34 -18.42
C LYS A 45 -15.00 5.10 -19.86
N ALA A 46 -14.12 5.37 -20.81
CA ALA A 46 -14.40 5.17 -22.22
C ALA A 46 -14.66 3.70 -22.55
N ASP A 47 -13.86 2.77 -22.01
CA ASP A 47 -13.97 1.33 -22.26
C ASP A 47 -15.22 0.72 -21.63
N PHE A 48 -15.50 1.06 -20.36
CA PHE A 48 -16.60 0.45 -19.61
C PHE A 48 -17.90 1.25 -19.66
N GLN A 49 -17.90 2.45 -20.28
CA GLN A 49 -19.05 3.37 -20.36
C GLN A 49 -19.65 3.70 -19.00
N ILE A 50 -18.79 3.96 -18.01
CA ILE A 50 -19.15 4.23 -16.62
C ILE A 50 -19.13 5.73 -16.28
N SER A 51 -19.91 6.10 -15.25
CA SER A 51 -20.01 7.45 -14.74
C SER A 51 -18.82 7.83 -13.84
N ASP A 52 -18.64 9.14 -13.57
CA ASP A 52 -17.66 9.65 -12.60
C ASP A 52 -17.92 9.12 -11.18
N THR A 53 -19.19 8.87 -10.83
CA THR A 53 -19.55 8.27 -9.54
C THR A 53 -19.03 6.84 -9.42
N GLU A 54 -19.19 6.01 -10.46
CA GLU A 54 -18.69 4.64 -10.48
C GLU A 54 -17.16 4.62 -10.44
N VAL A 55 -16.48 5.55 -11.12
CA VAL A 55 -15.04 5.71 -11.01
C VAL A 55 -14.63 6.15 -9.60
N SER A 56 -15.35 7.07 -8.97
CA SER A 56 -15.07 7.47 -7.57
C SER A 56 -15.20 6.31 -6.60
N LEU A 57 -16.19 5.42 -6.79
CA LEU A 57 -16.33 4.19 -6.02
C LEU A 57 -15.13 3.24 -6.25
N LEU A 58 -14.63 3.18 -7.47
CA LEU A 58 -13.47 2.37 -7.83
C LEU A 58 -12.18 2.92 -7.25
N LEU A 59 -11.96 4.23 -7.27
CA LEU A 59 -10.78 4.90 -6.71
C LEU A 59 -10.74 4.82 -5.19
N GLY A 60 -11.87 4.98 -4.54
CA GLY A 60 -11.99 5.12 -3.09
C GLY A 60 -12.53 3.87 -2.39
N LEU A 61 -13.83 3.62 -2.59
CA LEU A 61 -14.61 2.69 -1.78
C LEU A 61 -14.13 1.23 -1.91
N SER A 62 -13.86 0.77 -3.13
CA SER A 62 -13.43 -0.60 -3.41
C SER A 62 -12.16 -0.97 -2.63
N PHE A 63 -11.24 -0.03 -2.54
CA PHE A 63 -10.00 -0.18 -1.82
C PHE A 63 -10.16 0.07 -0.30
N ALA A 64 -10.73 1.24 0.08
CA ALA A 64 -10.68 1.74 1.45
C ALA A 64 -11.46 0.88 2.44
N ILE A 65 -12.66 0.41 2.10
CA ILE A 65 -13.48 -0.40 3.02
C ILE A 65 -12.76 -1.69 3.38
N PHE A 66 -12.28 -2.42 2.38
CA PHE A 66 -11.66 -3.71 2.62
C PHE A 66 -10.28 -3.57 3.25
N TYR A 67 -9.53 -2.53 2.88
CA TYR A 67 -8.29 -2.17 3.58
C TYR A 67 -8.55 -1.95 5.08
N CYS A 68 -9.53 -1.15 5.46
CA CYS A 68 -9.85 -0.86 6.86
C CYS A 68 -10.39 -2.09 7.61
N LEU A 69 -11.30 -2.86 6.99
CA LEU A 69 -11.89 -4.04 7.63
C LEU A 69 -10.84 -5.12 7.90
N VAL A 70 -9.92 -5.32 6.96
CA VAL A 70 -8.89 -6.35 7.06
C VAL A 70 -7.69 -5.89 7.91
N ALA A 71 -7.42 -4.58 8.00
CA ALA A 71 -6.32 -4.06 8.81
C ALA A 71 -6.43 -4.45 10.29
N LEU A 72 -7.65 -4.52 10.86
CA LEU A 72 -7.85 -4.91 12.26
C LEU A 72 -7.46 -6.36 12.53
N PRO A 73 -7.99 -7.38 11.82
CA PRO A 73 -7.54 -8.76 12.00
C PRO A 73 -6.07 -8.97 11.62
N ILE A 74 -5.56 -8.27 10.61
CA ILE A 74 -4.14 -8.32 10.24
C ILE A 74 -3.26 -7.78 11.38
N GLY A 75 -3.64 -6.70 12.06
CA GLY A 75 -2.92 -6.21 13.23
C GLY A 75 -2.72 -7.31 14.29
N ARG A 76 -3.78 -8.07 14.59
CA ARG A 76 -3.70 -9.23 15.51
C ARG A 76 -2.81 -10.36 14.97
N LEU A 77 -2.87 -10.61 13.67
CA LEU A 77 -2.03 -11.62 13.04
C LEU A 77 -0.55 -11.21 13.08
N VAL A 78 -0.26 -9.93 12.87
CA VAL A 78 1.06 -9.32 13.01
C VAL A 78 1.63 -9.51 14.41
N ASP A 79 0.79 -9.44 15.45
CA ASP A 79 1.22 -9.65 16.84
C ASP A 79 1.63 -11.09 17.15
N THR A 80 1.06 -12.07 16.44
CA THR A 80 1.19 -13.50 16.77
C THR A 80 2.00 -14.32 15.79
N ARG A 81 2.13 -13.86 14.54
CA ARG A 81 2.77 -14.61 13.45
C ARG A 81 4.02 -13.89 12.91
N SER A 82 4.74 -14.53 12.00
CA SER A 82 5.87 -13.92 11.31
C SER A 82 5.43 -12.73 10.46
N ARG A 83 5.91 -11.54 10.82
CA ARG A 83 5.59 -10.27 10.15
C ARG A 83 6.13 -10.25 8.73
N LYS A 84 7.33 -10.77 8.54
CA LYS A 84 7.96 -10.95 7.23
C LYS A 84 7.06 -11.74 6.27
N ASN A 85 6.54 -12.88 6.72
CA ASN A 85 5.69 -13.74 5.90
C ASN A 85 4.35 -13.06 5.60
N ILE A 86 3.77 -12.35 6.56
CA ILE A 86 2.53 -11.58 6.37
C ILE A 86 2.73 -10.52 5.28
N VAL A 87 3.84 -9.76 5.35
CA VAL A 87 4.18 -8.74 4.34
C VAL A 87 4.39 -9.39 2.97
N ALA A 88 5.17 -10.47 2.89
CA ALA A 88 5.44 -11.14 1.62
C ALA A 88 4.17 -11.69 0.95
N VAL A 89 3.27 -12.32 1.72
CA VAL A 89 1.98 -12.80 1.23
C VAL A 89 1.10 -11.62 0.79
N GLY A 90 1.07 -10.54 1.58
CA GLY A 90 0.34 -9.34 1.24
C GLY A 90 0.83 -8.71 -0.07
N ILE A 91 2.16 -8.54 -0.23
CA ILE A 91 2.75 -8.01 -1.48
C ILE A 91 2.40 -8.91 -2.66
N THR A 92 2.54 -10.22 -2.51
CA THR A 92 2.18 -11.17 -3.58
C THR A 92 0.71 -11.03 -3.97
N LEU A 93 -0.18 -10.94 -2.97
CA LEU A 93 -1.62 -10.80 -3.20
C LEU A 93 -1.94 -9.49 -3.94
N TRP A 94 -1.49 -8.34 -3.43
CA TRP A 94 -1.84 -7.07 -4.09
C TRP A 94 -1.23 -6.95 -5.49
N SER A 95 0.02 -7.40 -5.68
CA SER A 95 0.69 -7.38 -6.98
C SER A 95 -0.05 -8.23 -8.01
N PHE A 96 -0.47 -9.43 -7.60
CA PHE A 96 -1.28 -10.31 -8.45
C PHE A 96 -2.64 -9.67 -8.76
N MET A 97 -3.31 -9.09 -7.77
CA MET A 97 -4.59 -8.40 -7.96
C MET A 97 -4.46 -7.14 -8.81
N THR A 98 -3.35 -6.39 -8.70
CA THR A 98 -3.05 -5.26 -9.60
C THR A 98 -2.89 -5.75 -11.04
N ALA A 99 -2.16 -6.83 -11.27
CA ALA A 99 -2.07 -7.42 -12.60
C ALA A 99 -3.43 -7.92 -13.12
N LEU A 100 -4.28 -8.49 -12.26
CA LEU A 100 -5.66 -8.86 -12.58
C LEU A 100 -6.55 -7.67 -12.94
N CYS A 101 -6.31 -6.47 -12.37
CA CYS A 101 -6.99 -5.25 -12.81
C CYS A 101 -6.76 -5.02 -14.33
N GLY A 102 -5.57 -5.31 -14.84
CA GLY A 102 -5.25 -5.24 -16.26
C GLY A 102 -5.92 -6.30 -17.12
N LEU A 103 -6.47 -7.36 -16.54
CA LEU A 103 -7.21 -8.40 -17.24
C LEU A 103 -8.73 -8.24 -17.12
N ALA A 104 -9.21 -7.21 -16.43
CA ALA A 104 -10.63 -6.98 -16.23
C ALA A 104 -11.33 -6.61 -17.55
N GLN A 105 -12.44 -7.27 -17.83
CA GLN A 105 -13.27 -7.05 -19.03
C GLN A 105 -14.53 -6.24 -18.75
N ASN A 106 -14.79 -5.94 -17.49
CA ASN A 106 -15.93 -5.13 -17.06
C ASN A 106 -15.66 -4.48 -15.69
N TYR A 107 -16.52 -3.51 -15.36
CA TYR A 107 -16.43 -2.77 -14.10
C TYR A 107 -16.40 -3.67 -12.86
N THR A 108 -17.24 -4.70 -12.80
CA THR A 108 -17.33 -5.58 -11.64
C THR A 108 -16.03 -6.35 -11.39
N GLN A 109 -15.41 -6.88 -12.45
CA GLN A 109 -14.12 -7.56 -12.34
C GLN A 109 -13.02 -6.62 -11.86
N LEU A 110 -12.97 -5.39 -12.40
CA LEU A 110 -12.01 -4.37 -11.97
C LEU A 110 -12.25 -3.99 -10.51
N PHE A 111 -13.51 -3.80 -10.11
CA PHE A 111 -13.89 -3.47 -8.73
C PHE A 111 -13.47 -4.57 -7.74
N LEU A 112 -13.72 -5.84 -8.06
CA LEU A 112 -13.33 -6.98 -7.22
C LEU A 112 -11.80 -7.14 -7.12
N ALA A 113 -11.09 -6.93 -8.23
CA ALA A 113 -9.63 -6.96 -8.23
C ALA A 113 -9.05 -5.83 -7.33
N ARG A 114 -9.63 -4.62 -7.37
CA ARG A 114 -9.27 -3.50 -6.48
C ARG A 114 -9.53 -3.80 -5.01
N ILE A 115 -10.60 -4.52 -4.67
CA ILE A 115 -10.81 -5.04 -3.31
C ILE A 115 -9.62 -5.91 -2.90
N GLY A 116 -9.21 -6.84 -3.76
CA GLY A 116 -8.07 -7.72 -3.50
C GLY A 116 -6.75 -6.97 -3.29
N VAL A 117 -6.52 -5.88 -4.05
CA VAL A 117 -5.39 -4.97 -3.82
C VAL A 117 -5.46 -4.38 -2.41
N GLY A 118 -6.61 -3.84 -2.00
CA GLY A 118 -6.80 -3.26 -0.66
C GLY A 118 -6.55 -4.27 0.47
N VAL A 119 -7.02 -5.51 0.32
CA VAL A 119 -6.78 -6.60 1.27
C VAL A 119 -5.29 -6.91 1.40
N GLY A 120 -4.58 -7.01 0.27
CA GLY A 120 -3.13 -7.28 0.27
C GLY A 120 -2.34 -6.16 0.94
N GLU A 121 -2.61 -4.91 0.58
CA GLU A 121 -1.88 -3.74 1.10
C GLU A 121 -2.14 -3.47 2.59
N ALA A 122 -3.28 -3.91 3.15
CA ALA A 122 -3.57 -3.80 4.57
C ALA A 122 -2.55 -4.49 5.47
N THR A 123 -1.75 -5.42 4.92
CA THR A 123 -0.72 -6.16 5.66
C THR A 123 0.53 -5.33 5.94
N LEU A 124 0.88 -4.40 5.03
CA LEU A 124 2.19 -3.75 5.05
C LEU A 124 2.34 -2.78 6.24
N GLY A 125 1.39 -1.88 6.45
CA GLY A 125 1.50 -0.84 7.48
C GLY A 125 1.75 -1.40 8.88
N PRO A 126 0.84 -2.21 9.45
CA PRO A 126 1.01 -2.75 10.80
C PRO A 126 2.30 -3.56 10.97
N ALA A 127 2.64 -4.40 9.97
CA ALA A 127 3.84 -5.23 10.03
C ALA A 127 5.13 -4.41 9.92
N ALA A 128 5.19 -3.43 9.00
CA ALA A 128 6.35 -2.59 8.80
C ALA A 128 6.65 -1.75 10.03
N TYR A 129 5.66 -1.05 10.59
CA TYR A 129 5.86 -0.26 11.81
C TYR A 129 6.34 -1.11 12.98
N SER A 130 5.76 -2.29 13.17
CA SER A 130 6.19 -3.24 14.19
C SER A 130 7.64 -3.72 13.98
N MET A 131 8.00 -4.10 12.74
CA MET A 131 9.37 -4.55 12.42
C MET A 131 10.40 -3.43 12.59
N LEU A 132 10.08 -2.20 12.18
CA LEU A 132 10.97 -1.06 12.33
C LEU A 132 11.16 -0.68 13.81
N ALA A 133 10.11 -0.74 14.63
CA ALA A 133 10.20 -0.50 16.07
C ALA A 133 11.14 -1.49 16.76
N ASP A 134 11.15 -2.75 16.32
CA ASP A 134 12.04 -3.78 16.86
C ASP A 134 13.44 -3.80 16.19
N SER A 135 13.62 -3.04 15.10
CA SER A 135 14.91 -2.99 14.39
C SER A 135 15.79 -1.83 14.78
N PHE A 136 15.21 -0.73 15.27
CA PHE A 136 15.95 0.51 15.54
C PHE A 136 15.80 0.97 16.99
N PRO A 137 16.92 1.36 17.65
CA PRO A 137 16.87 1.93 18.97
C PRO A 137 16.11 3.26 18.96
N PRO A 138 15.52 3.70 20.11
CA PRO A 138 14.69 4.91 20.21
C PRO A 138 15.32 6.16 19.60
N LYS A 139 16.65 6.32 19.68
CA LYS A 139 17.37 7.47 19.11
C LYS A 139 17.34 7.52 17.58
N ARG A 140 17.20 6.38 16.89
CA ARG A 140 17.19 6.26 15.42
C ARG A 140 15.84 5.91 14.83
N LEU A 141 14.90 5.50 15.69
CA LEU A 141 13.56 5.08 15.26
C LEU A 141 12.81 6.17 14.51
N GLY A 142 12.89 7.42 14.99
CA GLY A 142 12.23 8.57 14.32
C GLY A 142 12.77 8.77 12.90
N LEU A 143 14.08 8.65 12.68
CA LEU A 143 14.69 8.73 11.35
C LEU A 143 14.22 7.57 10.45
N ALA A 144 14.22 6.34 10.97
CA ALA A 144 13.78 5.16 10.21
C ALA A 144 12.31 5.27 9.80
N MET A 145 11.45 5.70 10.71
CA MET A 145 10.02 5.94 10.41
C MET A 145 9.83 7.08 9.40
N GLY A 146 10.62 8.15 9.51
CA GLY A 146 10.61 9.26 8.56
C GLY A 146 10.97 8.79 7.15
N ILE A 147 12.07 8.04 7.00
CA ILE A 147 12.48 7.46 5.72
C ILE A 147 11.39 6.53 5.17
N PHE A 148 10.85 5.64 5.98
CA PHE A 148 9.77 4.75 5.56
C PHE A 148 8.57 5.54 5.02
N ASN A 149 8.13 6.57 5.74
CA ASN A 149 6.98 7.39 5.34
C ASN A 149 7.26 8.27 4.10
N MET A 150 8.50 8.62 3.78
CA MET A 150 8.85 9.28 2.51
C MET A 150 8.44 8.43 1.29
N GLY A 151 8.32 7.12 1.45
CA GLY A 151 7.83 6.21 0.41
C GLY A 151 6.47 6.60 -0.17
N THR A 152 5.61 7.29 0.61
CA THR A 152 4.32 7.80 0.11
C THR A 152 4.51 8.84 -0.98
N ALA A 153 5.31 9.87 -0.70
CA ALA A 153 5.55 10.97 -1.64
C ALA A 153 6.35 10.51 -2.86
N ILE A 154 7.39 9.69 -2.63
CA ILE A 154 8.20 9.12 -3.71
C ILE A 154 7.36 8.19 -4.58
N GLY A 155 6.55 7.31 -3.98
CA GLY A 155 5.67 6.40 -4.71
C GLY A 155 4.62 7.15 -5.54
N ALA A 156 4.01 8.21 -4.98
CA ALA A 156 3.07 9.05 -5.71
C ALA A 156 3.73 9.76 -6.91
N GLY A 157 4.92 10.33 -6.72
CA GLY A 157 5.67 10.96 -7.82
C GLY A 157 6.10 9.96 -8.89
N LEU A 158 6.60 8.78 -8.48
CA LEU A 158 6.97 7.72 -9.43
C LEU A 158 5.76 7.17 -10.19
N ALA A 159 4.58 7.10 -9.57
CA ALA A 159 3.36 6.69 -10.25
C ALA A 159 3.04 7.59 -11.45
N LEU A 160 3.19 8.91 -11.30
CA LEU A 160 2.98 9.86 -12.39
C LEU A 160 4.01 9.67 -13.51
N ILE A 161 5.29 9.53 -13.16
CA ILE A 161 6.37 9.36 -14.15
C ILE A 161 6.22 8.00 -14.87
N ILE A 162 6.07 6.90 -14.12
CA ILE A 162 5.94 5.55 -14.67
C ILE A 162 4.65 5.44 -15.48
N GLY A 163 3.53 5.91 -14.92
CA GLY A 163 2.23 5.87 -15.58
C GLY A 163 2.22 6.65 -16.88
N GLY A 164 2.70 7.89 -16.87
CA GLY A 164 2.83 8.72 -18.07
C GLY A 164 3.75 8.08 -19.11
N SER A 165 4.90 7.55 -18.70
CA SER A 165 5.86 6.86 -19.58
C SER A 165 5.28 5.59 -20.21
N VAL A 166 4.60 4.76 -19.42
CA VAL A 166 3.96 3.52 -19.92
C VAL A 166 2.81 3.86 -20.87
N ILE A 167 1.98 4.84 -20.54
CA ILE A 167 0.89 5.30 -21.42
C ILE A 167 1.46 5.81 -22.75
N SER A 168 2.50 6.67 -22.71
CA SER A 168 3.17 7.17 -23.90
C SER A 168 3.76 6.05 -24.77
N PHE A 169 4.41 5.08 -24.14
CA PHE A 169 4.98 3.91 -24.83
C PHE A 169 3.89 3.06 -25.48
N VAL A 170 2.81 2.78 -24.76
CA VAL A 170 1.69 1.95 -25.26
C VAL A 170 0.96 2.66 -26.41
N THR A 171 0.74 3.98 -26.29
CA THR A 171 0.05 4.78 -27.31
C THR A 171 0.95 5.00 -28.52
N GLY A 172 2.21 5.36 -28.32
CA GLY A 172 3.17 5.66 -29.40
C GLY A 172 3.55 4.44 -30.25
N ASN A 173 3.56 3.26 -29.68
CA ASN A 173 3.92 2.02 -30.39
C ASN A 173 2.71 1.17 -30.80
N ASN A 174 1.48 1.69 -30.68
CA ASN A 174 0.26 0.90 -30.94
C ASN A 174 0.22 -0.44 -30.20
N VAL A 175 0.78 -0.48 -28.98
CA VAL A 175 0.87 -1.70 -28.16
C VAL A 175 -0.52 -2.24 -27.83
N GLY A 176 -1.57 -1.39 -27.86
CA GLY A 176 -2.97 -1.83 -27.79
C GLY A 176 -3.40 -2.78 -28.91
N ASN A 177 -2.59 -2.88 -29.98
CA ASN A 177 -2.76 -3.82 -31.11
C ASN A 177 -1.73 -4.96 -31.09
N ILE A 178 -0.89 -5.09 -30.04
CA ILE A 178 -0.01 -6.26 -29.91
C ILE A 178 -0.86 -7.47 -29.60
N SER A 179 -1.09 -8.26 -30.62
CA SER A 179 -1.62 -9.60 -30.48
C SER A 179 -0.53 -10.52 -29.93
N LEU A 180 -0.53 -10.77 -28.62
CA LEU A 180 0.21 -11.89 -28.09
C LEU A 180 -0.53 -13.16 -28.51
N PHE A 181 0.10 -14.03 -29.32
CA PHE A 181 -0.52 -15.20 -29.91
C PHE A 181 -1.74 -14.92 -30.83
N GLY A 182 -1.80 -13.76 -31.51
CA GLY A 182 -2.86 -13.48 -32.49
C GLY A 182 -4.19 -12.99 -31.88
N ILE A 183 -4.23 -12.65 -30.60
CA ILE A 183 -5.42 -12.19 -29.91
C ILE A 183 -5.16 -10.76 -29.39
N ASN A 184 -5.91 -9.78 -29.86
CA ASN A 184 -5.90 -8.40 -29.36
C ASN A 184 -6.64 -8.36 -28.01
N PHE A 185 -5.95 -8.57 -26.88
CA PHE A 185 -6.61 -8.83 -25.61
C PHE A 185 -6.70 -7.64 -24.68
N LEU A 186 -5.81 -6.66 -24.79
CA LEU A 186 -5.69 -5.64 -23.75
C LEU A 186 -5.69 -4.24 -24.35
N SER A 187 -6.56 -3.38 -23.80
CA SER A 187 -6.52 -1.94 -24.01
C SER A 187 -5.23 -1.34 -23.41
N GLY A 188 -4.81 -0.16 -23.87
CA GLY A 188 -3.59 0.49 -23.39
C GLY A 188 -3.55 0.64 -21.85
N TRP A 189 -4.67 1.01 -21.21
CA TRP A 189 -4.75 1.16 -19.76
C TRP A 189 -4.57 -0.18 -19.01
N GLN A 190 -4.98 -1.29 -19.61
CA GLN A 190 -4.83 -2.62 -19.03
C GLN A 190 -3.36 -3.05 -18.93
N TRP A 191 -2.55 -2.73 -19.96
CA TRP A 191 -1.11 -2.95 -19.93
C TRP A 191 -0.43 -2.20 -18.80
N VAL A 192 -0.89 -1.00 -18.45
CA VAL A 192 -0.32 -0.23 -17.33
C VAL A 192 -0.45 -1.00 -16.03
N PHE A 193 -1.62 -1.59 -15.74
CA PHE A 193 -1.80 -2.39 -14.53
C PHE A 193 -0.92 -3.65 -14.51
N VAL A 194 -0.79 -4.34 -15.63
CA VAL A 194 0.09 -5.53 -15.73
C VAL A 194 1.54 -5.16 -15.48
N LEU A 195 2.03 -4.10 -16.15
CA LEU A 195 3.43 -3.66 -16.05
C LEU A 195 3.77 -3.07 -14.67
N VAL A 196 2.81 -2.46 -13.98
CA VAL A 196 3.00 -1.91 -12.64
C VAL A 196 2.85 -2.99 -11.57
N GLY A 197 1.92 -3.94 -11.73
CA GLY A 197 1.71 -5.00 -10.74
C GLY A 197 2.84 -6.03 -10.69
N LEU A 198 3.39 -6.43 -11.83
CA LEU A 198 4.42 -7.48 -11.88
C LEU A 198 5.70 -7.19 -11.07
N PRO A 199 6.29 -5.97 -11.09
CA PRO A 199 7.46 -5.65 -10.27
C PRO A 199 7.25 -5.86 -8.77
N GLY A 200 6.03 -5.73 -8.27
CA GLY A 200 5.71 -6.01 -6.86
C GLY A 200 5.99 -7.45 -6.46
N LEU A 201 5.87 -8.43 -7.38
CA LEU A 201 6.24 -9.82 -7.10
C LEU A 201 7.74 -9.96 -6.81
N PHE A 202 8.59 -9.17 -7.48
CA PHE A 202 10.01 -9.13 -7.17
C PHE A 202 10.25 -8.53 -5.76
N VAL A 203 9.51 -7.49 -5.37
CA VAL A 203 9.57 -6.94 -4.02
C VAL A 203 9.11 -7.98 -2.98
N ALA A 204 8.10 -8.81 -3.30
CA ALA A 204 7.70 -9.91 -2.43
C ALA A 204 8.84 -10.91 -2.20
N LEU A 205 9.59 -11.26 -3.25
CA LEU A 205 10.77 -12.12 -3.12
C LEU A 205 11.88 -11.47 -2.28
N LEU A 206 12.15 -10.16 -2.48
CA LEU A 206 13.10 -9.43 -1.65
C LEU A 206 12.69 -9.43 -0.17
N THR A 207 11.39 -9.38 0.12
CA THR A 207 10.89 -9.42 1.50
C THR A 207 11.25 -10.73 2.20
N MET A 208 11.39 -11.84 1.46
CA MET A 208 11.84 -13.12 2.01
C MET A 208 13.31 -13.09 2.51
N LEU A 209 14.12 -12.13 2.03
CA LEU A 209 15.49 -11.93 2.48
C LEU A 209 15.57 -11.20 3.84
N ILE A 210 14.48 -10.57 4.30
CA ILE A 210 14.45 -9.90 5.59
C ILE A 210 14.70 -10.92 6.71
N LYS A 211 15.68 -10.63 7.54
CA LYS A 211 15.87 -11.33 8.80
C LYS A 211 14.90 -10.72 9.82
N GLU A 212 13.83 -11.44 10.15
CA GLU A 212 12.79 -10.91 11.06
C GLU A 212 13.39 -10.53 12.41
N PRO A 213 13.21 -9.27 12.87
CA PRO A 213 13.72 -8.82 14.15
C PRO A 213 12.98 -9.48 15.31
N GLN A 214 13.68 -9.71 16.41
CA GLN A 214 13.07 -10.24 17.63
C GLN A 214 12.11 -9.18 18.23
N ARG A 215 11.03 -9.63 18.84
CA ARG A 215 10.04 -8.73 19.46
C ARG A 215 10.53 -8.25 20.82
N ILE A 216 11.10 -7.06 20.86
CA ILE A 216 11.73 -6.49 22.08
C ILE A 216 10.67 -6.04 23.10
N ILE A 217 9.58 -5.43 22.67
CA ILE A 217 8.54 -4.88 23.56
C ILE A 217 7.80 -5.99 24.30
N ILE A 218 7.49 -7.11 23.63
CA ILE A 218 6.75 -8.22 24.24
C ILE A 218 7.60 -8.92 25.32
N GLN A 219 8.91 -9.03 25.14
CA GLN A 219 9.82 -9.63 26.14
C GLN A 219 9.85 -8.81 27.43
N ASN A 220 9.76 -7.47 27.34
CA ASN A 220 9.81 -6.57 28.49
C ASN A 220 8.43 -6.38 29.18
N MET A 221 7.31 -6.64 28.51
CA MET A 221 5.94 -6.50 29.05
C MET A 221 5.36 -7.81 29.62
N ASN A 222 6.09 -8.90 29.56
CA ASN A 222 5.63 -10.22 29.97
C ASN A 222 5.61 -10.39 31.50
N ILE A 223 4.96 -9.49 32.23
CA ILE A 223 4.71 -9.62 33.66
C ILE A 223 3.68 -10.75 33.95
N ASN A 224 2.82 -11.11 32.99
CA ASN A 224 1.75 -12.10 33.13
C ASN A 224 1.70 -13.20 32.05
N GLY A 225 2.76 -13.39 31.23
CA GLY A 225 2.83 -14.49 30.26
C GLY A 225 1.95 -14.36 29.00
N ASN A 226 1.11 -13.35 28.87
CA ASN A 226 0.24 -13.15 27.71
C ASN A 226 0.87 -12.17 26.70
N ALA A 227 1.30 -12.70 25.57
CA ALA A 227 1.92 -11.91 24.49
C ALA A 227 0.95 -10.95 23.78
N VAL A 228 -0.36 -11.06 23.99
CA VAL A 228 -1.38 -10.27 23.25
C VAL A 228 -2.44 -9.75 24.21
N VAL A 229 -2.71 -8.45 24.15
CA VAL A 229 -3.77 -7.83 24.95
C VAL A 229 -5.15 -8.35 24.49
N PRO A 230 -6.01 -8.80 25.42
CA PRO A 230 -7.37 -9.27 25.08
C PRO A 230 -8.22 -8.18 24.44
N ILE A 231 -9.04 -8.53 23.43
CA ILE A 231 -9.93 -7.57 22.74
C ILE A 231 -10.84 -6.78 23.70
N PRO A 232 -11.43 -7.39 24.75
CA PRO A 232 -12.24 -6.65 25.72
C PRO A 232 -11.48 -5.51 26.43
N GLU A 233 -10.20 -5.71 26.74
CA GLU A 233 -9.36 -4.69 27.37
C GLU A 233 -9.04 -3.55 26.39
N VAL A 234 -8.74 -3.88 25.13
CA VAL A 234 -8.55 -2.88 24.08
C VAL A 234 -9.81 -2.03 23.91
N LYS A 235 -10.99 -2.69 23.81
CA LYS A 235 -12.29 -1.99 23.74
C LYS A 235 -12.51 -1.07 24.96
N LYS A 236 -12.24 -1.57 26.16
CA LYS A 236 -12.38 -0.80 27.41
C LYS A 236 -11.46 0.43 27.41
N PHE A 237 -10.21 0.28 26.93
CA PHE A 237 -9.27 1.41 26.82
C PHE A 237 -9.79 2.49 25.86
N PHE A 238 -10.25 2.12 24.65
CA PHE A 238 -10.80 3.08 23.69
C PHE A 238 -12.04 3.78 24.23
N MET A 239 -12.98 3.03 24.83
CA MET A 239 -14.20 3.61 25.39
C MET A 239 -13.93 4.56 26.55
N ARG A 240 -12.92 4.28 27.35
CA ARG A 240 -12.52 5.16 28.49
C ARG A 240 -11.87 6.46 28.03
N ASN A 241 -11.21 6.46 26.86
CA ASN A 241 -10.48 7.60 26.33
C ASN A 241 -11.15 8.17 25.06
N LEU A 242 -12.48 8.05 24.96
CA LEU A 242 -13.22 8.43 23.75
C LEU A 242 -13.10 9.94 23.46
N ASP A 243 -13.07 10.77 24.52
CA ASP A 243 -12.94 12.23 24.43
C ASP A 243 -11.63 12.67 23.73
N PHE A 244 -10.57 11.84 23.83
CA PHE A 244 -9.32 12.07 23.11
C PHE A 244 -9.36 11.42 21.70
N HIS A 245 -9.78 10.16 21.62
CA HIS A 245 -9.70 9.41 20.38
C HIS A 245 -10.66 9.94 19.30
N TRP A 246 -11.89 10.31 19.66
CA TRP A 246 -12.88 10.75 18.68
C TRP A 246 -12.46 12.03 17.95
N PRO A 247 -12.14 13.17 18.61
CA PRO A 247 -11.73 14.38 17.90
C PRO A 247 -10.44 14.19 17.11
N HIS A 248 -9.47 13.44 17.66
CA HIS A 248 -8.20 13.18 17.00
C HIS A 248 -8.41 12.39 15.68
N HIS A 249 -9.13 11.27 15.74
CA HIS A 249 -9.37 10.47 14.54
C HIS A 249 -10.28 11.18 13.54
N ALA A 250 -11.28 11.94 13.99
CA ALA A 250 -12.11 12.76 13.13
C ALA A 250 -11.27 13.82 12.38
N ALA A 251 -10.43 14.57 13.07
CA ALA A 251 -9.57 15.58 12.44
C ALA A 251 -8.62 14.97 11.40
N VAL A 252 -7.94 13.86 11.73
CA VAL A 252 -7.07 13.14 10.79
C VAL A 252 -7.85 12.62 9.60
N SER A 253 -9.06 12.07 9.83
CA SER A 253 -9.92 11.54 8.75
C SER A 253 -10.37 12.63 7.78
N PHE A 254 -10.81 13.79 8.28
CA PHE A 254 -11.22 14.92 7.41
C PHE A 254 -10.03 15.49 6.63
N SER A 255 -8.86 15.61 7.26
CA SER A 255 -7.64 16.06 6.57
C SER A 255 -7.23 15.11 5.45
N ASN A 256 -7.26 13.80 5.71
CA ASN A 256 -6.95 12.78 4.71
C ASN A 256 -8.01 12.72 3.61
N LEU A 257 -9.30 12.90 3.92
CA LEU A 257 -10.37 12.94 2.93
C LEU A 257 -10.12 14.02 1.89
N ALA A 258 -9.78 15.24 2.33
CA ALA A 258 -9.46 16.35 1.44
C ALA A 258 -8.21 16.02 0.58
N LEU A 259 -7.13 15.56 1.21
CA LEU A 259 -5.86 15.25 0.52
C LEU A 259 -6.03 14.14 -0.51
N VAL A 260 -6.67 13.03 -0.14
CA VAL A 260 -6.87 11.89 -1.04
C VAL A 260 -7.84 12.26 -2.16
N GLY A 261 -8.92 13.00 -1.86
CA GLY A 261 -9.86 13.46 -2.88
C GLY A 261 -9.17 14.32 -3.95
N ILE A 262 -8.38 15.31 -3.55
CA ILE A 262 -7.62 16.15 -4.47
C ILE A 262 -6.67 15.28 -5.31
N ASN A 263 -5.84 14.45 -4.68
CA ASN A 263 -4.86 13.63 -5.38
C ASN A 263 -5.50 12.64 -6.37
N SER A 264 -6.69 12.13 -6.07
CA SER A 264 -7.38 11.18 -6.96
C SER A 264 -7.90 11.83 -8.25
N TRP A 265 -8.23 13.12 -8.21
CA TRP A 265 -8.86 13.82 -9.32
C TRP A 265 -7.97 14.88 -9.98
N VAL A 266 -6.77 15.14 -9.45
CA VAL A 266 -5.88 16.19 -9.96
C VAL A 266 -5.49 15.94 -11.42
N SER A 267 -5.17 14.72 -11.81
CA SER A 267 -4.82 14.37 -13.19
C SER A 267 -6.01 14.59 -14.13
N VAL A 268 -7.20 14.17 -13.73
CA VAL A 268 -8.43 14.39 -14.51
C VAL A 268 -8.76 15.87 -14.66
N TYR A 269 -8.50 16.68 -13.63
CA TYR A 269 -8.66 18.13 -13.70
C TYR A 269 -7.76 18.74 -14.77
N PHE A 270 -6.48 18.39 -14.82
CA PHE A 270 -5.56 18.90 -15.84
C PHE A 270 -5.95 18.45 -17.25
N ILE A 271 -6.36 17.21 -17.41
CA ILE A 271 -6.82 16.69 -18.71
C ILE A 271 -8.09 17.44 -19.18
N ARG A 272 -9.12 17.55 -18.32
CA ARG A 272 -10.41 18.13 -18.73
C ARG A 272 -10.42 19.64 -18.86
N ILE A 273 -9.68 20.34 -17.99
CA ILE A 273 -9.72 21.81 -17.94
C ILE A 273 -8.57 22.44 -18.74
N HIS A 274 -7.40 21.85 -18.70
CA HIS A 274 -6.21 22.38 -19.36
C HIS A 274 -5.85 21.67 -20.67
N GLY A 275 -6.57 20.60 -21.03
CA GLY A 275 -6.36 19.85 -22.28
C GLY A 275 -5.04 19.09 -22.32
N TRP A 276 -4.46 18.76 -21.15
CA TRP A 276 -3.20 18.00 -21.10
C TRP A 276 -3.40 16.59 -21.63
N SER A 277 -2.37 16.05 -22.27
CA SER A 277 -2.35 14.64 -22.64
C SER A 277 -2.05 13.75 -21.42
N LEU A 278 -2.39 12.48 -21.51
CA LEU A 278 -2.08 11.49 -20.44
C LEU A 278 -0.58 11.30 -20.19
N SER A 279 0.28 11.77 -21.11
CA SER A 279 1.74 11.69 -21.00
C SER A 279 2.39 12.97 -20.44
N GLU A 280 1.66 14.05 -20.36
CA GLU A 280 2.06 15.32 -19.73
C GLU A 280 1.74 15.30 -18.24
#